data_0cd9c5ffb8eb4b2061facd8b170548d8
#
_entry.id   0cd9c5ffb8eb4b2061facd8b170548d8
#
_cell.length_a   1.000
_cell.length_b   1.000
_cell.length_c   1.000
_cell.angle_alpha   90.00
_cell.angle_beta   90.00
_cell.angle_gamma   90.00
#
_symmetry.space_group_name_H-M   'P 1'
#
loop_
_entity.id
_entity.type
_entity.pdbx_description
1 polymer ?
#
loop_
_entity_poly.entity_id
_entity_poly.type
_entity_poly.pdbx_seq_one_letter_code
_entity_poly.pdbx_strand_id
1 'polypeptide(L)'
;PIYKERALKHLVDLAGGKKYVKFLDVEQLKKMKIARQKIAEDMQFNQLKWFKPFKYQSKFFELGKGFSRRGMIAANRAGKTIASTFETAYHLTGVYPDNWKGMKWDKPIICMCAGESWEQVAKTLQSKLMGCDDIKQSYKLGSGSIPRESIDAKSIRTDGANVLAVEVWHISGGKSKLYFSNYTQQVRHLQGFELDLVVLDEQPPDEIFSELVVRTASRNGQVICSFTPLKGMSGLVRKFWDQVDGYAHVRVTWDDVPYVNEWGEKFFSKEEREQLFKDFMPWERDCRIKGIPMIGKGVVFPILDWPTYKSIDFDLRDNPKLERLISFDLGIKNDPTVISFFFRDPITEIIYLHRQITIASGETPDEYIHYLMDKESRGVPIALPHDAATAGRYTLTEQSVREVFEDSYGLNCISGAILNPVNDQGKVTNHKAYGINIMRLGMERKSFMINESCKAFLDEARNYAIDDAGRFSDPDDHIDSARIGILALIQGHGESVVSRANAFQFKRFEPLEGKIQRI
;
A
#
# COMPACT_ATOMS: atom_id res chain seq x y z
N PRO A 1 14.00 -37.32 -3.12
CA PRO A 1 15.15 -37.25 -4.04
C PRO A 1 16.04 -36.04 -3.77
N ILE A 2 15.48 -34.81 -3.67
CA ILE A 2 16.23 -33.56 -3.58
C ILE A 2 17.20 -33.49 -2.37
N TYR A 3 16.77 -33.93 -1.19
CA TYR A 3 17.64 -33.93 0.00
C TYR A 3 18.79 -34.92 -0.12
N LYS A 4 18.61 -36.05 -0.82
CA LYS A 4 19.70 -37.02 -1.07
C LYS A 4 20.75 -36.43 -2.02
N GLU A 5 20.35 -35.62 -2.98
CA GLU A 5 21.25 -34.92 -3.90
C GLU A 5 22.02 -33.81 -3.19
N ARG A 6 21.34 -32.98 -2.41
CA ARG A 6 21.96 -31.95 -1.57
C ARG A 6 22.96 -32.54 -0.59
N ALA A 7 22.60 -33.63 0.11
CA ALA A 7 23.48 -34.33 1.02
C ALA A 7 24.72 -34.89 0.32
N LEU A 8 24.56 -35.44 -0.89
CA LEU A 8 25.69 -35.90 -1.69
C LEU A 8 26.61 -34.74 -2.07
N LYS A 9 26.07 -33.63 -2.56
CA LYS A 9 26.83 -32.45 -2.89
C LYS A 9 27.64 -31.95 -1.69
N HIS A 10 26.98 -31.80 -0.54
CA HIS A 10 27.60 -31.37 0.70
C HIS A 10 28.76 -32.31 1.12
N LEU A 11 28.56 -33.62 1.07
CA LEU A 11 29.62 -34.59 1.39
C LEU A 11 30.77 -34.53 0.40
N VAL A 12 30.50 -34.35 -0.89
CA VAL A 12 31.52 -34.20 -1.91
C VAL A 12 32.35 -32.93 -1.67
N ASP A 13 31.71 -31.85 -1.31
CA ASP A 13 32.37 -30.58 -0.99
C ASP A 13 33.25 -30.71 0.26
N LEU A 14 32.75 -31.36 1.31
CA LEU A 14 33.54 -31.66 2.54
C LEU A 14 34.71 -32.59 2.27
N ALA A 15 34.61 -33.50 1.31
CA ALA A 15 35.70 -34.39 0.91
C ALA A 15 36.73 -33.73 -0.02
N GLY A 16 36.62 -32.41 -0.27
CA GLY A 16 37.55 -31.67 -1.14
C GLY A 16 37.21 -31.75 -2.63
N GLY A 17 35.99 -32.20 -2.97
CA GLY A 17 35.49 -32.24 -4.34
C GLY A 17 35.49 -33.60 -5.01
N LYS A 18 34.86 -33.70 -6.18
CA LYS A 18 34.64 -34.97 -6.93
C LYS A 18 35.92 -35.76 -7.22
N LYS A 19 37.06 -35.08 -7.31
CA LYS A 19 38.34 -35.73 -7.59
C LYS A 19 38.74 -36.71 -6.49
N TYR A 20 38.50 -36.39 -5.23
CA TYR A 20 38.86 -37.21 -4.08
C TYR A 20 37.95 -38.40 -3.86
N VAL A 21 36.66 -38.29 -4.24
CA VAL A 21 35.69 -39.39 -4.12
C VAL A 21 36.07 -40.61 -4.95
N LYS A 22 36.84 -40.41 -6.04
CA LYS A 22 37.33 -41.51 -6.91
C LYS A 22 38.37 -42.40 -6.26
N PHE A 23 38.99 -41.95 -5.17
CA PHE A 23 40.07 -42.68 -4.47
C PHE A 23 39.59 -43.38 -3.19
N LEU A 24 38.26 -43.33 -2.91
CA LEU A 24 37.69 -43.97 -1.72
C LEU A 24 37.60 -45.48 -1.92
N ASP A 25 37.97 -46.22 -0.89
CA ASP A 25 37.81 -47.67 -0.82
C ASP A 25 36.35 -48.05 -0.56
N VAL A 26 36.04 -49.37 -0.58
CA VAL A 26 34.67 -49.90 -0.43
C VAL A 26 34.08 -49.59 0.95
N GLU A 27 34.91 -49.58 1.99
CA GLU A 27 34.48 -49.29 3.35
C GLU A 27 34.17 -47.78 3.51
N GLN A 28 34.99 -46.94 2.98
CA GLN A 28 34.81 -45.49 2.94
C GLN A 28 33.54 -45.10 2.14
N LEU A 29 33.30 -45.78 1.00
CA LEU A 29 32.09 -45.58 0.21
C LEU A 29 30.82 -46.04 0.97
N LYS A 30 30.88 -47.14 1.75
CA LYS A 30 29.77 -47.57 2.64
C LYS A 30 29.49 -46.53 3.73
N LYS A 31 30.55 -46.00 4.40
CA LYS A 31 30.44 -44.94 5.42
C LYS A 31 29.84 -43.68 4.80
N MET A 32 30.26 -43.29 3.60
CA MET A 32 29.72 -42.13 2.86
C MET A 32 28.23 -42.31 2.50
N LYS A 33 27.80 -43.53 2.14
CA LYS A 33 26.39 -43.81 1.86
C LYS A 33 25.50 -43.67 3.11
N ILE A 34 25.99 -44.12 4.27
CA ILE A 34 25.29 -44.00 5.55
C ILE A 34 25.23 -42.52 5.95
N ALA A 35 26.34 -41.79 5.86
CA ALA A 35 26.41 -40.38 6.15
C ALA A 35 25.46 -39.55 5.24
N ARG A 36 25.41 -39.87 3.95
CA ARG A 36 24.47 -39.26 3.00
C ARG A 36 23.03 -39.42 3.44
N GLN A 37 22.65 -40.59 3.90
CA GLN A 37 21.28 -40.87 4.36
C GLN A 37 20.94 -40.02 5.59
N LYS A 38 21.83 -40.01 6.59
CA LYS A 38 21.66 -39.25 7.83
C LYS A 38 21.56 -37.74 7.55
N ILE A 39 22.45 -37.20 6.71
CA ILE A 39 22.42 -35.78 6.32
C ILE A 39 21.15 -35.46 5.54
N ALA A 40 20.71 -36.32 4.62
CA ALA A 40 19.49 -36.13 3.87
C ALA A 40 18.24 -36.10 4.77
N GLU A 41 18.24 -36.94 5.82
CA GLU A 41 17.19 -36.96 6.82
C GLU A 41 17.21 -35.71 7.70
N ASP A 42 18.38 -35.27 8.16
CA ASP A 42 18.57 -34.00 8.88
C ASP A 42 18.16 -32.81 8.02
N MET A 43 18.56 -32.75 6.74
CA MET A 43 18.11 -31.72 5.80
C MET A 43 16.60 -31.70 5.59
N GLN A 44 15.95 -32.84 5.63
CA GLN A 44 14.49 -32.96 5.45
C GLN A 44 13.72 -32.53 6.69
N PHE A 45 14.17 -32.94 7.90
CA PHE A 45 13.43 -32.77 9.13
C PHE A 45 14.00 -31.74 10.10
N ASN A 46 15.06 -31.06 9.68
CA ASN A 46 15.67 -29.94 10.38
C ASN A 46 16.09 -28.85 9.37
N GLN A 47 15.13 -28.42 8.52
CA GLN A 47 15.42 -27.45 7.47
C GLN A 47 15.95 -26.12 8.02
N LEU A 48 15.58 -25.77 9.25
CA LEU A 48 16.00 -24.53 9.92
C LEU A 48 17.53 -24.38 9.95
N LYS A 49 18.24 -25.46 10.23
CA LYS A 49 19.73 -25.52 10.25
C LYS A 49 20.35 -25.30 8.86
N TRP A 50 19.67 -25.73 7.81
CA TRP A 50 20.16 -25.75 6.44
C TRP A 50 19.67 -24.59 5.60
N PHE A 51 18.83 -23.73 6.15
CA PHE A 51 18.27 -22.59 5.44
C PHE A 51 19.32 -21.53 5.16
N LYS A 52 19.39 -21.11 3.91
CA LYS A 52 20.26 -20.02 3.44
C LYS A 52 19.38 -18.93 2.84
N PRO A 53 19.19 -17.83 3.56
CA PRO A 53 18.35 -16.75 3.08
C PRO A 53 19.01 -15.98 1.93
N PHE A 54 18.20 -15.50 1.00
CA PHE A 54 18.65 -14.51 0.03
C PHE A 54 18.99 -13.18 0.72
N LYS A 55 19.76 -12.31 0.06
CA LYS A 55 20.21 -11.02 0.62
C LYS A 55 19.03 -10.16 1.11
N TYR A 56 17.95 -10.07 0.32
CA TYR A 56 16.77 -9.30 0.70
C TYR A 56 16.01 -9.92 1.87
N GLN A 57 16.00 -11.25 2.01
CA GLN A 57 15.42 -11.94 3.16
C GLN A 57 16.23 -11.65 4.43
N SER A 58 17.56 -11.71 4.34
CA SER A 58 18.44 -11.33 5.45
C SER A 58 18.24 -9.87 5.88
N LYS A 59 18.10 -8.94 4.92
CA LYS A 59 17.78 -7.54 5.20
C LYS A 59 16.42 -7.39 5.90
N PHE A 60 15.43 -8.16 5.47
CA PHE A 60 14.12 -8.17 6.11
C PHE A 60 14.19 -8.64 7.57
N PHE A 61 14.93 -9.69 7.87
CA PHE A 61 15.16 -10.17 9.24
C PHE A 61 15.86 -9.10 10.10
N GLU A 62 16.87 -8.43 9.55
CA GLU A 62 17.63 -7.39 10.24
C GLU A 62 16.75 -6.20 10.66
N LEU A 63 15.74 -5.83 9.86
CA LEU A 63 14.77 -4.79 10.21
C LEU A 63 14.05 -5.07 11.53
N GLY A 64 13.87 -6.34 11.92
CA GLY A 64 13.23 -6.73 13.17
C GLY A 64 13.91 -6.22 14.44
N LYS A 65 15.18 -5.82 14.36
CA LYS A 65 15.89 -5.23 15.49
C LYS A 65 15.41 -3.80 15.81
N GLY A 66 14.98 -3.06 14.80
CA GLY A 66 14.63 -1.64 14.95
C GLY A 66 13.14 -1.34 14.77
N PHE A 67 12.39 -2.23 14.14
CA PHE A 67 11.00 -1.96 13.76
C PHE A 67 10.08 -3.10 14.21
N SER A 68 9.05 -2.74 14.94
CA SER A 68 8.05 -3.71 15.41
C SER A 68 7.03 -4.10 14.32
N ARG A 69 6.91 -3.31 13.26
CA ARG A 69 6.00 -3.58 12.14
C ARG A 69 6.78 -3.58 10.84
N ARG A 70 6.86 -4.77 10.21
CA ARG A 70 7.70 -4.99 9.03
C ARG A 70 6.91 -5.56 7.87
N GLY A 71 7.11 -4.99 6.67
CA GLY A 71 6.51 -5.45 5.43
C GLY A 71 7.56 -6.06 4.47
N MET A 72 7.29 -7.23 3.91
CA MET A 72 7.96 -7.70 2.71
C MET A 72 6.98 -7.51 1.54
N ILE A 73 7.10 -6.37 0.87
CA ILE A 73 6.29 -6.02 -0.29
C ILE A 73 7.04 -6.51 -1.53
N ALA A 74 6.58 -7.59 -2.13
CA ALA A 74 7.42 -8.28 -3.09
C ALA A 74 6.65 -8.83 -4.29
N ALA A 75 7.37 -8.96 -5.37
CA ALA A 75 6.94 -9.66 -6.57
C ALA A 75 6.45 -11.09 -6.29
N ASN A 76 5.66 -11.63 -7.20
CA ASN A 76 5.29 -13.04 -7.14
C ASN A 76 6.52 -13.93 -7.23
N ARG A 77 6.50 -15.09 -6.53
CA ARG A 77 7.61 -16.06 -6.49
C ARG A 77 8.93 -15.53 -5.90
N ALA A 78 8.91 -14.41 -5.17
CA ALA A 78 10.07 -13.86 -4.49
C ALA A 78 10.41 -14.55 -3.14
N GLY A 79 9.77 -15.66 -2.78
CA GLY A 79 10.05 -16.38 -1.54
C GLY A 79 9.61 -15.65 -0.26
N LYS A 80 8.58 -14.79 -0.33
CA LYS A 80 7.98 -14.08 0.81
C LYS A 80 7.62 -14.99 1.97
N THR A 81 6.71 -15.94 1.70
CA THR A 81 6.22 -16.88 2.71
C THR A 81 7.33 -17.78 3.26
N ILE A 82 8.35 -18.10 2.46
CA ILE A 82 9.53 -18.83 2.94
C ILE A 82 10.29 -17.98 3.97
N ALA A 83 10.56 -16.71 3.67
CA ALA A 83 11.24 -15.83 4.61
C ALA A 83 10.48 -15.73 5.94
N SER A 84 9.19 -15.40 5.90
CA SER A 84 8.38 -15.23 7.11
C SER A 84 8.26 -16.53 7.91
N THR A 85 8.13 -17.71 7.28
CA THR A 85 8.02 -18.99 8.00
C THR A 85 9.35 -19.44 8.61
N PHE A 86 10.49 -19.18 7.97
CA PHE A 86 11.79 -19.50 8.60
C PHE A 86 12.10 -18.54 9.75
N GLU A 87 11.82 -17.24 9.61
CA GLU A 87 11.95 -16.29 10.72
C GLU A 87 11.04 -16.70 11.90
N THR A 88 9.80 -17.06 11.62
CA THR A 88 8.87 -17.59 12.65
C THR A 88 9.43 -18.82 13.36
N ALA A 89 10.01 -19.75 12.62
CA ALA A 89 10.60 -20.96 13.21
C ALA A 89 11.82 -20.64 14.09
N TYR A 90 12.68 -19.68 13.70
CA TYR A 90 13.77 -19.19 14.56
C TYR A 90 13.23 -18.63 15.88
N HIS A 91 12.17 -17.85 15.83
CA HIS A 91 11.56 -17.24 17.01
C HIS A 91 10.83 -18.25 17.90
N LEU A 92 10.12 -19.21 17.32
CA LEU A 92 9.42 -20.27 18.08
C LEU A 92 10.39 -21.23 18.79
N THR A 93 11.51 -21.56 18.15
CA THR A 93 12.50 -22.50 18.69
C THR A 93 13.59 -21.84 19.52
N GLY A 94 13.83 -20.55 19.32
CA GLY A 94 14.98 -19.83 19.88
C GLY A 94 16.33 -20.23 19.25
N VAL A 95 16.33 -21.05 18.20
CA VAL A 95 17.54 -21.53 17.52
C VAL A 95 17.85 -20.58 16.36
N TYR A 96 18.73 -19.64 16.60
CA TYR A 96 19.16 -18.66 15.59
C TYR A 96 20.51 -19.05 14.98
N PRO A 97 20.75 -18.77 13.69
CA PRO A 97 22.09 -18.93 13.11
C PRO A 97 23.09 -17.94 13.72
N ASP A 98 24.39 -18.27 13.72
CA ASP A 98 25.44 -17.46 14.33
C ASP A 98 25.50 -16.04 13.78
N ASN A 99 25.21 -15.86 12.49
CA ASN A 99 25.21 -14.58 11.79
C ASN A 99 23.86 -13.82 11.84
N TRP A 100 22.95 -14.25 12.73
CA TRP A 100 21.65 -13.60 12.87
C TRP A 100 21.77 -12.15 13.37
N LYS A 101 21.16 -11.22 12.66
CA LYS A 101 21.20 -9.78 12.97
C LYS A 101 19.85 -9.20 13.39
N GLY A 102 18.77 -9.96 13.24
CA GLY A 102 17.41 -9.55 13.59
C GLY A 102 17.12 -9.56 15.11
N MET A 103 15.87 -9.36 15.45
CA MET A 103 15.37 -9.55 16.82
C MET A 103 15.59 -10.98 17.28
N LYS A 104 15.84 -11.17 18.59
CA LYS A 104 15.91 -12.50 19.24
C LYS A 104 14.97 -12.51 20.43
N TRP A 105 14.29 -13.63 20.65
CA TRP A 105 13.66 -13.95 21.91
C TRP A 105 14.48 -15.02 22.62
N ASP A 106 14.71 -14.81 23.89
CA ASP A 106 15.41 -15.73 24.81
C ASP A 106 14.46 -16.62 25.62
N LYS A 107 13.17 -16.49 25.37
CA LYS A 107 12.07 -17.20 26.03
C LYS A 107 11.02 -17.68 25.03
N PRO A 108 10.20 -18.68 25.40
CA PRO A 108 9.06 -19.09 24.57
C PRO A 108 8.11 -17.93 24.27
N ILE A 109 7.57 -17.92 23.05
CA ILE A 109 6.70 -16.86 22.54
C ILE A 109 5.31 -17.37 22.21
N ILE A 110 4.35 -16.44 22.12
CA ILE A 110 3.01 -16.69 21.60
C ILE A 110 2.95 -16.04 20.22
N CYS A 111 2.79 -16.88 19.19
CA CYS A 111 2.77 -16.46 17.79
C CYS A 111 1.42 -16.78 17.16
N MET A 112 0.93 -15.88 16.30
CA MET A 112 -0.22 -16.11 15.43
C MET A 112 0.19 -15.94 13.98
N CYS A 113 -0.08 -16.95 13.14
CA CYS A 113 0.07 -16.92 11.70
C CYS A 113 -1.30 -16.90 11.05
N ALA A 114 -1.56 -15.91 10.18
CA ALA A 114 -2.84 -15.76 9.51
C ALA A 114 -2.69 -15.49 8.00
N GLY A 115 -3.69 -15.93 7.25
CA GLY A 115 -3.77 -15.76 5.80
C GLY A 115 -5.22 -15.54 5.34
N GLU A 116 -5.43 -15.50 4.03
CA GLU A 116 -6.71 -15.10 3.45
C GLU A 116 -7.86 -16.08 3.74
N SER A 117 -7.59 -17.38 3.68
CA SER A 117 -8.56 -18.45 3.94
C SER A 117 -7.90 -19.64 4.63
N TRP A 118 -8.69 -20.51 5.26
CA TRP A 118 -8.17 -21.75 5.87
C TRP A 118 -7.45 -22.64 4.85
N GLU A 119 -7.98 -22.74 3.64
CA GLU A 119 -7.35 -23.53 2.58
C GLU A 119 -5.96 -22.96 2.21
N GLN A 120 -5.85 -21.66 2.09
CA GLN A 120 -4.57 -20.99 1.82
C GLN A 120 -3.61 -21.15 3.01
N VAL A 121 -4.08 -20.94 4.25
CA VAL A 121 -3.25 -21.12 5.46
C VAL A 121 -2.68 -22.53 5.54
N ALA A 122 -3.49 -23.56 5.26
CA ALA A 122 -3.03 -24.94 5.26
C ALA A 122 -1.96 -25.19 4.18
N LYS A 123 -2.21 -24.75 2.95
CA LYS A 123 -1.29 -24.96 1.82
C LYS A 123 0.00 -24.14 1.89
N THR A 124 -0.04 -22.97 2.52
CA THR A 124 1.11 -22.05 2.59
C THR A 124 1.77 -22.06 3.96
N LEU A 125 1.19 -21.42 4.97
CA LEU A 125 1.80 -21.23 6.27
C LEU A 125 1.99 -22.56 7.03
N GLN A 126 0.93 -23.35 7.18
CA GLN A 126 0.98 -24.63 7.90
C GLN A 126 1.95 -25.60 7.21
N SER A 127 1.82 -25.79 5.91
CA SER A 127 2.69 -26.69 5.13
C SER A 127 4.16 -26.25 5.21
N LYS A 128 4.47 -24.96 5.11
CA LYS A 128 5.85 -24.47 5.20
C LYS A 128 6.43 -24.45 6.60
N LEU A 129 5.60 -24.26 7.64
CA LEU A 129 6.04 -24.33 9.04
C LEU A 129 6.17 -25.76 9.51
N MET A 130 5.15 -26.59 9.29
CA MET A 130 5.04 -27.94 9.89
C MET A 130 5.42 -29.07 8.91
N GLY A 131 5.42 -28.83 7.59
CA GLY A 131 5.75 -29.82 6.57
C GLY A 131 4.54 -30.58 6.02
N CYS A 132 3.34 -30.35 6.56
CA CYS A 132 2.11 -30.99 6.09
C CYS A 132 0.97 -29.97 6.02
N ASP A 133 0.18 -30.07 4.99
CA ASP A 133 -1.08 -29.32 4.78
C ASP A 133 -2.30 -30.05 5.34
N ASP A 134 -2.20 -31.38 5.52
CA ASP A 134 -3.17 -32.22 6.20
C ASP A 134 -2.47 -33.00 7.33
N ILE A 135 -2.99 -32.89 8.55
CA ILE A 135 -2.44 -33.57 9.72
C ILE A 135 -2.45 -35.12 9.58
N LYS A 136 -3.29 -35.66 8.72
CA LYS A 136 -3.28 -37.08 8.38
C LYS A 136 -1.96 -37.53 7.74
N GLN A 137 -1.20 -36.58 7.16
CA GLN A 137 0.13 -36.83 6.61
C GLN A 137 1.23 -36.68 7.68
N SER A 138 1.00 -37.25 8.88
CA SER A 138 1.89 -37.13 10.06
C SER A 138 3.34 -37.53 9.77
N TYR A 139 3.59 -38.40 8.79
CA TYR A 139 4.94 -38.80 8.37
C TYR A 139 5.77 -37.61 7.79
N LYS A 140 5.09 -36.56 7.31
CA LYS A 140 5.73 -35.34 6.84
C LYS A 140 5.96 -34.30 7.95
N LEU A 141 5.35 -34.48 9.12
CA LEU A 141 5.44 -33.53 10.23
C LEU A 141 6.91 -33.25 10.57
N GLY A 142 7.25 -31.96 10.67
CA GLY A 142 8.61 -31.50 10.88
C GLY A 142 9.48 -31.43 9.62
N SER A 143 8.92 -31.68 8.44
CA SER A 143 9.62 -31.42 7.17
C SER A 143 9.36 -30.00 6.63
N GLY A 144 8.91 -29.08 7.47
CA GLY A 144 8.84 -27.65 7.21
C GLY A 144 10.00 -26.90 7.84
N SER A 145 9.79 -25.59 8.11
CA SER A 145 10.82 -24.76 8.76
C SER A 145 10.99 -25.09 10.25
N ILE A 146 9.94 -25.55 10.93
CA ILE A 146 10.05 -26.01 12.34
C ILE A 146 10.63 -27.42 12.35
N PRO A 147 11.79 -27.65 13.02
CA PRO A 147 12.40 -28.96 13.11
C PRO A 147 11.45 -29.99 13.75
N ARG A 148 11.49 -31.23 13.27
CA ARG A 148 10.64 -32.33 13.79
C ARG A 148 10.72 -32.48 15.31
N GLU A 149 11.92 -32.42 15.86
CA GLU A 149 12.17 -32.60 17.29
C GLU A 149 11.62 -31.46 18.15
N SER A 150 11.39 -30.28 17.53
CA SER A 150 10.83 -29.12 18.20
C SER A 150 9.30 -29.12 18.24
N ILE A 151 8.61 -29.92 17.42
CA ILE A 151 7.15 -29.95 17.37
C ILE A 151 6.64 -30.90 18.46
N ASP A 152 5.81 -30.41 19.39
CA ASP A 152 5.03 -31.30 20.27
C ASP A 152 3.78 -31.78 19.54
N ALA A 153 3.90 -32.94 18.91
CA ALA A 153 2.81 -33.53 18.13
C ALA A 153 1.53 -33.81 18.96
N LYS A 154 1.66 -33.99 20.31
CA LYS A 154 0.51 -34.24 21.20
C LYS A 154 -0.27 -32.95 21.50
N SER A 155 0.33 -31.79 21.28
CA SER A 155 -0.29 -30.48 21.53
C SER A 155 -1.13 -29.98 20.36
N ILE A 156 -1.09 -30.64 19.19
CA ILE A 156 -1.79 -30.21 17.98
C ILE A 156 -3.30 -30.20 18.23
N ARG A 157 -3.91 -29.06 18.07
CA ARG A 157 -5.36 -28.87 18.14
C ARG A 157 -5.90 -28.58 16.76
N THR A 158 -7.00 -29.25 16.41
CA THR A 158 -7.64 -29.13 15.09
C THR A 158 -9.12 -28.80 15.21
N ASP A 159 -9.66 -28.21 14.15
CA ASP A 159 -11.09 -28.12 13.89
C ASP A 159 -11.32 -28.66 12.47
N GLY A 160 -11.89 -29.84 12.40
CA GLY A 160 -11.96 -30.63 11.17
C GLY A 160 -10.56 -30.92 10.62
N ALA A 161 -10.29 -30.43 9.40
CA ALA A 161 -8.99 -30.57 8.74
C ALA A 161 -7.99 -29.46 9.10
N ASN A 162 -8.46 -28.36 9.72
CA ASN A 162 -7.63 -27.19 9.99
C ASN A 162 -6.86 -27.37 11.31
N VAL A 163 -5.57 -27.11 11.30
CA VAL A 163 -4.78 -26.98 12.52
C VAL A 163 -5.02 -25.59 13.11
N LEU A 164 -5.51 -25.54 14.35
CA LEU A 164 -5.75 -24.29 15.07
C LEU A 164 -4.55 -23.85 15.88
N ALA A 165 -3.84 -24.81 16.50
CA ALA A 165 -2.69 -24.50 17.33
C ALA A 165 -1.74 -25.69 17.47
N VAL A 166 -0.48 -25.38 17.78
CA VAL A 166 0.56 -26.36 18.13
C VAL A 166 1.58 -25.73 19.09
N GLU A 167 2.16 -26.50 19.96
CA GLU A 167 3.26 -26.08 20.82
C GLU A 167 4.61 -26.51 20.22
N VAL A 168 5.60 -25.67 20.38
CA VAL A 168 6.96 -25.82 19.82
C VAL A 168 7.97 -25.66 20.94
N TRP A 169 8.83 -26.68 21.15
CA TRP A 169 9.90 -26.61 22.14
C TRP A 169 10.89 -25.52 21.85
N HIS A 170 11.14 -24.67 22.84
CA HIS A 170 12.09 -23.57 22.75
C HIS A 170 13.42 -23.97 23.43
N ILE A 171 14.55 -23.53 22.91
CA ILE A 171 15.88 -23.89 23.40
C ILE A 171 16.13 -23.50 24.86
N SER A 172 15.47 -22.46 25.37
CA SER A 172 15.56 -22.05 26.78
C SER A 172 14.82 -22.94 27.77
N GLY A 173 14.13 -23.97 27.29
CA GLY A 173 13.15 -24.77 28.06
C GLY A 173 11.75 -24.15 27.99
N GLY A 174 10.74 -24.95 28.09
CA GLY A 174 9.35 -24.53 27.89
C GLY A 174 8.94 -24.60 26.41
N LYS A 175 7.74 -24.09 26.12
CA LYS A 175 7.14 -24.22 24.78
C LYS A 175 6.55 -22.90 24.30
N SER A 176 6.91 -22.51 23.09
CA SER A 176 6.22 -21.47 22.34
C SER A 176 4.86 -21.99 21.85
N LYS A 177 3.88 -21.10 21.71
CA LYS A 177 2.54 -21.45 21.20
C LYS A 177 2.36 -20.82 19.82
N LEU A 178 2.07 -21.65 18.83
CA LEU A 178 1.75 -21.22 17.48
C LEU A 178 0.25 -21.42 17.22
N TYR A 179 -0.43 -20.33 16.87
CA TYR A 179 -1.82 -20.31 16.45
C TYR A 179 -1.92 -20.04 14.94
N PHE A 180 -2.89 -20.69 14.31
CA PHE A 180 -3.28 -20.39 12.93
C PHE A 180 -4.65 -19.73 12.90
N SER A 181 -4.85 -18.80 11.99
CA SER A 181 -6.10 -18.05 11.79
C SER A 181 -6.25 -17.65 10.32
N ASN A 182 -7.40 -17.11 9.96
CA ASN A 182 -7.63 -16.54 8.63
C ASN A 182 -8.34 -15.18 8.72
N TYR A 183 -8.30 -14.41 7.62
CA TYR A 183 -8.89 -13.08 7.56
C TYR A 183 -10.41 -13.06 7.46
N THR A 184 -11.06 -14.19 7.17
CA THR A 184 -12.52 -14.28 7.11
C THR A 184 -13.17 -14.43 8.48
N GLN A 185 -12.36 -14.71 9.51
CA GLN A 185 -12.84 -14.75 10.89
C GLN A 185 -13.20 -13.33 11.35
N GLN A 186 -14.28 -13.23 12.12
CA GLN A 186 -14.66 -11.94 12.68
C GLN A 186 -13.59 -11.43 13.66
N VAL A 187 -13.33 -10.13 13.64
CA VAL A 187 -12.36 -9.44 14.53
C VAL A 187 -12.51 -9.85 15.99
N ARG A 188 -13.75 -10.08 16.46
CA ARG A 188 -14.02 -10.53 17.85
C ARG A 188 -13.33 -11.84 18.25
N HIS A 189 -13.03 -12.74 17.30
CA HIS A 189 -12.31 -13.99 17.59
C HIS A 189 -10.82 -13.77 17.86
N LEU A 190 -10.28 -12.61 17.47
CA LEU A 190 -8.91 -12.19 17.74
C LEU A 190 -8.79 -11.48 19.08
N GLN A 191 -9.91 -11.05 19.66
CA GLN A 191 -9.94 -10.39 20.96
C GLN A 191 -9.54 -11.35 22.09
N GLY A 192 -8.80 -10.85 23.07
CA GLY A 192 -8.32 -11.65 24.20
C GLY A 192 -6.98 -12.34 24.00
N PHE A 193 -6.38 -12.32 22.79
CA PHE A 193 -5.00 -12.75 22.62
C PHE A 193 -4.02 -11.67 23.07
N GLU A 194 -2.90 -12.13 23.65
CA GLU A 194 -1.69 -11.34 23.84
C GLU A 194 -0.57 -12.04 23.09
N LEU A 195 -0.01 -11.36 22.07
CA LEU A 195 0.87 -11.99 21.10
C LEU A 195 2.26 -11.34 21.13
N ASP A 196 3.30 -12.16 21.10
CA ASP A 196 4.68 -11.72 20.92
C ASP A 196 4.99 -11.52 19.44
N LEU A 197 4.39 -12.37 18.56
CA LEU A 197 4.62 -12.32 17.12
C LEU A 197 3.32 -12.55 16.36
N VAL A 198 3.07 -11.71 15.36
CA VAL A 198 2.01 -11.90 14.37
C VAL A 198 2.65 -11.98 12.98
N VAL A 199 2.24 -12.97 12.20
CA VAL A 199 2.71 -13.20 10.82
C VAL A 199 1.51 -13.26 9.90
N LEU A 200 1.45 -12.31 8.97
CA LEU A 200 0.37 -12.14 8.01
C LEU A 200 0.87 -12.46 6.60
N ASP A 201 0.33 -13.52 6.02
CA ASP A 201 0.64 -13.94 4.65
C ASP A 201 -0.46 -13.45 3.70
N GLU A 202 -0.06 -12.75 2.66
CA GLU A 202 -0.85 -11.91 1.77
C GLU A 202 -1.47 -10.69 2.48
N GLN A 203 -1.96 -9.73 1.69
CA GLN A 203 -2.43 -8.43 2.17
C GLN A 203 -3.69 -8.57 3.03
N PRO A 204 -3.61 -8.35 4.37
CA PRO A 204 -4.77 -8.44 5.24
C PRO A 204 -5.73 -7.25 5.04
N PRO A 205 -7.00 -7.37 5.42
CA PRO A 205 -7.88 -6.24 5.63
C PRO A 205 -7.33 -5.29 6.71
N ASP A 206 -7.51 -3.98 6.53
CA ASP A 206 -6.99 -2.96 7.43
C ASP A 206 -7.51 -3.12 8.88
N GLU A 207 -8.76 -3.59 9.05
CA GLU A 207 -9.36 -3.86 10.36
C GLU A 207 -8.67 -5.03 11.08
N ILE A 208 -8.41 -6.13 10.38
CA ILE A 208 -7.70 -7.30 10.93
C ILE A 208 -6.28 -6.92 11.34
N PHE A 209 -5.59 -6.16 10.49
CA PHE A 209 -4.25 -5.67 10.80
C PHE A 209 -4.25 -4.80 12.05
N SER A 210 -5.16 -3.83 12.14
CA SER A 210 -5.27 -2.90 13.27
C SER A 210 -5.54 -3.64 14.58
N GLU A 211 -6.44 -4.61 14.58
CA GLU A 211 -6.73 -5.44 15.75
C GLU A 211 -5.49 -6.23 16.20
N LEU A 212 -4.81 -6.90 15.27
CA LEU A 212 -3.63 -7.70 15.60
C LEU A 212 -2.45 -6.86 16.09
N VAL A 213 -2.30 -5.62 15.61
CA VAL A 213 -1.33 -4.66 16.17
C VAL A 213 -1.64 -4.38 17.64
N VAL A 214 -2.91 -4.17 18.00
CA VAL A 214 -3.31 -3.97 19.40
C VAL A 214 -2.96 -5.19 20.26
N ARG A 215 -3.13 -6.43 19.72
CA ARG A 215 -2.80 -7.67 20.45
C ARG A 215 -1.30 -7.86 20.70
N THR A 216 -0.44 -7.14 19.99
CA THR A 216 1.02 -7.15 20.24
C THR A 216 1.48 -6.09 21.23
N ALA A 217 0.66 -5.07 21.53
CA ALA A 217 1.07 -3.90 22.30
C ALA A 217 1.47 -4.23 23.75
N SER A 218 0.70 -5.10 24.45
CA SER A 218 0.96 -5.48 25.84
C SER A 218 2.27 -6.24 26.05
N ARG A 219 2.79 -6.86 24.97
CA ARG A 219 3.99 -7.70 25.02
C ARG A 219 5.19 -7.12 24.26
N ASN A 220 5.09 -5.88 23.78
CA ASN A 220 6.06 -5.28 22.86
C ASN A 220 6.37 -6.18 21.67
N GLY A 221 5.33 -6.83 21.15
CA GLY A 221 5.45 -7.83 20.11
C GLY A 221 5.70 -7.24 18.73
N GLN A 222 5.91 -8.12 17.77
CA GLN A 222 6.19 -7.75 16.38
C GLN A 222 5.08 -8.21 15.44
N VAL A 223 4.87 -7.47 14.35
CA VAL A 223 3.99 -7.82 13.25
C VAL A 223 4.79 -7.89 11.96
N ILE A 224 4.74 -9.05 11.31
CA ILE A 224 5.34 -9.34 10.01
C ILE A 224 4.22 -9.45 8.98
N CYS A 225 4.31 -8.69 7.89
CA CYS A 225 3.42 -8.80 6.73
C CYS A 225 4.22 -9.20 5.50
N SER A 226 3.80 -10.24 4.78
CA SER A 226 4.43 -10.65 3.53
C SER A 226 3.40 -10.77 2.43
N PHE A 227 3.41 -9.84 1.46
CA PHE A 227 2.38 -9.78 0.44
C PHE A 227 2.87 -9.19 -0.90
N THR A 228 2.13 -9.51 -1.96
CA THR A 228 2.14 -8.75 -3.22
C THR A 228 0.95 -7.79 -3.17
N PRO A 229 1.12 -6.47 -3.38
CA PRO A 229 0.06 -5.48 -3.12
C PRO A 229 -0.99 -5.44 -4.23
N LEU A 230 -1.66 -6.58 -4.48
CA LEU A 230 -2.68 -6.77 -5.52
C LEU A 230 -4.01 -6.07 -5.20
N LYS A 231 -4.28 -5.82 -3.91
CA LYS A 231 -5.49 -5.10 -3.47
C LYS A 231 -5.30 -3.57 -3.49
N GLY A 232 -4.20 -3.10 -4.10
CA GLY A 232 -3.89 -1.69 -4.27
C GLY A 232 -3.27 -1.03 -3.04
N MET A 233 -3.31 0.31 -3.03
CA MET A 233 -2.73 1.16 -2.00
C MET A 233 -3.72 1.32 -0.82
N SER A 234 -3.97 0.22 -0.08
CA SER A 234 -4.77 0.28 1.16
C SER A 234 -4.07 1.12 2.24
N GLY A 235 -4.79 1.44 3.31
CA GLY A 235 -4.23 2.15 4.47
C GLY A 235 -3.00 1.45 5.04
N LEU A 236 -3.01 0.11 5.10
CA LEU A 236 -1.87 -0.71 5.50
C LEU A 236 -0.67 -0.55 4.55
N VAL A 237 -0.89 -0.72 3.25
CA VAL A 237 0.18 -0.64 2.24
C VAL A 237 0.83 0.73 2.29
N ARG A 238 0.04 1.79 2.48
CA ARG A 238 0.52 3.16 2.62
C ARG A 238 1.43 3.34 3.84
N LYS A 239 1.04 2.83 5.02
CA LYS A 239 1.88 2.91 6.22
C LYS A 239 3.28 2.32 6.00
N PHE A 240 3.38 1.21 5.27
CA PHE A 240 4.66 0.62 4.90
C PHE A 240 5.37 1.42 3.81
N TRP A 241 4.65 1.85 2.78
CA TRP A 241 5.22 2.54 1.62
C TRP A 241 5.82 3.89 2.00
N ASP A 242 5.09 4.68 2.78
CA ASP A 242 5.51 6.00 3.27
C ASP A 242 6.45 5.90 4.48
N GLN A 243 6.74 4.69 4.95
CA GLN A 243 7.58 4.42 6.12
C GLN A 243 7.17 5.26 7.35
N VAL A 244 5.87 5.24 7.65
CA VAL A 244 5.33 5.89 8.85
C VAL A 244 6.09 5.40 10.07
N ASP A 245 6.24 6.25 11.11
CA ASP A 245 7.02 5.92 12.30
C ASP A 245 6.66 4.55 12.90
N GLY A 246 7.68 3.74 13.16
CA GLY A 246 7.56 2.36 13.61
C GLY A 246 7.30 1.32 12.51
N TYR A 247 7.15 1.74 11.24
CA TYR A 247 6.97 0.86 10.10
C TYR A 247 8.22 0.82 9.21
N ALA A 248 8.57 -0.36 8.72
CA ALA A 248 9.62 -0.54 7.73
C ALA A 248 9.23 -1.60 6.71
N HIS A 249 9.79 -1.53 5.50
CA HIS A 249 9.58 -2.58 4.52
C HIS A 249 10.83 -2.87 3.69
N VAL A 250 10.86 -4.07 3.13
CA VAL A 250 11.76 -4.44 2.04
C VAL A 250 10.91 -4.65 0.81
N ARG A 251 11.21 -3.92 -0.26
CA ARG A 251 10.62 -4.18 -1.57
C ARG A 251 11.50 -5.14 -2.34
N VAL A 252 10.90 -6.14 -2.97
CA VAL A 252 11.60 -7.17 -3.73
C VAL A 252 11.00 -7.29 -5.11
N THR A 253 11.82 -7.10 -6.12
CA THR A 253 11.48 -7.25 -7.53
C THR A 253 11.97 -8.59 -8.07
N TRP A 254 11.58 -8.98 -9.29
CA TRP A 254 12.16 -10.15 -9.93
C TRP A 254 13.68 -10.02 -10.16
N ASP A 255 14.20 -8.79 -10.30
CA ASP A 255 15.64 -8.57 -10.50
C ASP A 255 16.46 -8.91 -9.24
N ASP A 256 15.84 -8.80 -8.06
CA ASP A 256 16.46 -9.19 -6.78
C ASP A 256 16.46 -10.71 -6.56
N VAL A 257 15.61 -11.44 -7.29
CA VAL A 257 15.44 -12.88 -7.11
C VAL A 257 16.44 -13.64 -7.99
N PRO A 258 17.31 -14.48 -7.42
CA PRO A 258 18.30 -15.22 -8.21
C PRO A 258 17.64 -16.31 -9.07
N TYR A 259 18.27 -16.63 -10.20
CA TYR A 259 17.81 -17.75 -11.06
C TYR A 259 18.06 -19.12 -10.44
N VAL A 260 19.07 -19.20 -9.58
CA VAL A 260 19.45 -20.42 -8.86
C VAL A 260 19.54 -20.13 -7.37
N ASN A 261 19.17 -21.11 -6.54
CA ASN A 261 19.27 -20.99 -5.10
C ASN A 261 20.74 -21.23 -4.63
N GLU A 262 20.97 -21.07 -3.32
CA GLU A 262 22.29 -21.27 -2.69
C GLU A 262 22.84 -22.71 -2.81
N TRP A 263 22.01 -23.66 -3.23
CA TRP A 263 22.41 -25.02 -3.54
C TRP A 263 22.78 -25.21 -5.01
N GLY A 264 22.66 -24.14 -5.83
CA GLY A 264 22.90 -24.17 -7.27
C GLY A 264 21.78 -24.87 -8.05
N GLU A 265 20.61 -25.01 -7.46
CA GLU A 265 19.41 -25.55 -8.12
C GLU A 265 18.61 -24.43 -8.77
N LYS A 266 17.93 -24.76 -9.85
CA LYS A 266 17.03 -23.83 -10.52
C LYS A 266 15.93 -23.39 -9.54
N PHE A 267 15.81 -22.09 -9.33
CA PHE A 267 14.81 -21.51 -8.44
C PHE A 267 13.69 -20.82 -9.22
N PHE A 268 14.01 -19.78 -9.98
CA PHE A 268 13.05 -19.04 -10.79
C PHE A 268 13.74 -18.57 -12.06
N SER A 269 13.69 -19.39 -13.09
CA SER A 269 14.49 -19.20 -14.30
C SER A 269 14.01 -18.05 -15.18
N LYS A 270 14.84 -17.68 -16.14
CA LYS A 270 14.54 -16.65 -17.13
C LYS A 270 13.32 -17.02 -17.97
N GLU A 271 13.25 -18.27 -18.42
CA GLU A 271 12.15 -18.79 -19.23
C GLU A 271 10.82 -18.77 -18.49
N GLU A 272 10.83 -19.13 -17.19
CA GLU A 272 9.64 -19.05 -16.34
C GLU A 272 9.17 -17.59 -16.14
N ARG A 273 10.10 -16.65 -15.99
CA ARG A 273 9.76 -15.22 -15.90
C ARG A 273 9.15 -14.69 -17.19
N GLU A 274 9.76 -15.02 -18.34
CA GLU A 274 9.26 -14.63 -19.66
C GLU A 274 7.87 -15.18 -19.93
N GLN A 275 7.61 -16.43 -19.53
CA GLN A 275 6.29 -17.04 -19.68
C GLN A 275 5.25 -16.32 -18.79
N LEU A 276 5.53 -16.15 -17.51
CA LEU A 276 4.62 -15.46 -16.60
C LEU A 276 4.41 -13.99 -17.00
N PHE A 277 5.43 -13.31 -17.55
CA PHE A 277 5.27 -11.96 -18.05
C PHE A 277 4.23 -11.85 -19.16
N LYS A 278 4.17 -12.86 -20.05
CA LYS A 278 3.17 -12.93 -21.12
C LYS A 278 1.77 -13.23 -20.58
N ASP A 279 1.70 -14.07 -19.54
CA ASP A 279 0.44 -14.49 -18.92
C ASP A 279 -0.20 -13.40 -18.05
N PHE A 280 0.60 -12.45 -17.52
CA PHE A 280 0.08 -11.36 -16.70
C PHE A 280 -0.59 -10.28 -17.54
N MET A 281 -1.76 -9.85 -17.08
CA MET A 281 -2.43 -8.70 -17.67
C MET A 281 -1.55 -7.43 -17.53
N PRO A 282 -1.53 -6.53 -18.54
CA PRO A 282 -0.63 -5.35 -18.54
C PRO A 282 -0.66 -4.53 -17.25
N TRP A 283 -1.85 -4.32 -16.68
CA TRP A 283 -2.04 -3.53 -15.45
C TRP A 283 -1.56 -4.24 -14.17
N GLU A 284 -1.36 -5.56 -14.18
CA GLU A 284 -0.86 -6.32 -13.04
C GLU A 284 0.67 -6.47 -13.04
N ARG A 285 1.32 -6.24 -14.18
CA ARG A 285 2.74 -6.55 -14.38
C ARG A 285 3.63 -5.85 -13.37
N ASP A 286 3.45 -4.55 -13.17
CA ASP A 286 4.28 -3.81 -12.23
C ASP A 286 4.09 -4.29 -10.78
N CYS A 287 2.88 -4.65 -10.39
CA CYS A 287 2.62 -5.22 -9.09
C CYS A 287 3.27 -6.60 -8.93
N ARG A 288 3.03 -7.50 -9.88
CA ARG A 288 3.48 -8.90 -9.80
C ARG A 288 4.97 -9.07 -10.02
N ILE A 289 5.63 -8.14 -10.72
CA ILE A 289 7.06 -8.19 -11.08
C ILE A 289 7.91 -7.30 -10.19
N LYS A 290 7.42 -6.11 -9.84
CA LYS A 290 8.18 -5.09 -9.11
C LYS A 290 7.67 -4.85 -7.68
N GLY A 291 6.56 -5.50 -7.26
CA GLY A 291 5.93 -5.25 -5.96
C GLY A 291 5.40 -3.82 -5.83
N ILE A 292 5.14 -3.13 -6.94
CA ILE A 292 4.50 -1.82 -6.94
C ILE A 292 3.01 -2.04 -6.67
N PRO A 293 2.41 -1.31 -5.71
CA PRO A 293 0.99 -1.47 -5.43
C PRO A 293 0.15 -1.34 -6.68
N MET A 294 -0.74 -2.33 -6.90
CA MET A 294 -1.64 -2.28 -8.03
C MET A 294 -2.54 -1.06 -7.85
N ILE A 295 -2.63 -0.27 -8.90
CA ILE A 295 -3.60 0.80 -8.94
C ILE A 295 -4.94 0.10 -9.13
N GLY A 296 -5.79 0.14 -8.09
CA GLY A 296 -7.04 -0.61 -8.04
C GLY A 296 -7.91 -0.35 -9.26
N LYS A 297 -8.66 -1.36 -9.69
CA LYS A 297 -9.74 -1.20 -10.67
C LYS A 297 -10.67 -0.09 -10.13
N GLY A 298 -10.81 1.00 -10.88
CA GLY A 298 -11.65 2.12 -10.47
C GLY A 298 -10.96 3.26 -9.71
N VAL A 299 -9.68 3.17 -9.33
CA VAL A 299 -8.99 4.32 -8.73
C VAL A 299 -8.86 5.45 -9.74
N VAL A 300 -9.35 6.62 -9.36
CA VAL A 300 -9.42 7.79 -10.24
C VAL A 300 -8.08 8.49 -10.38
N PHE A 301 -7.32 8.61 -9.28
CA PHE A 301 -6.00 9.23 -9.24
C PHE A 301 -4.89 8.19 -8.95
N PRO A 302 -4.39 7.51 -9.98
CA PRO A 302 -3.38 6.47 -9.83
C PRO A 302 -1.97 7.04 -9.65
N ILE A 303 -1.81 7.94 -8.69
CA ILE A 303 -0.57 8.67 -8.44
C ILE A 303 0.23 7.97 -7.35
N LEU A 304 1.44 7.51 -7.66
CA LEU A 304 2.36 6.92 -6.69
C LEU A 304 3.19 7.98 -5.96
N ASP A 305 3.73 8.92 -6.72
CA ASP A 305 4.52 10.06 -6.22
C ASP A 305 3.64 11.31 -6.32
N TRP A 306 2.95 11.62 -5.23
CA TRP A 306 2.03 12.75 -5.17
C TRP A 306 2.79 14.06 -5.32
N PRO A 307 2.34 14.96 -6.22
CA PRO A 307 2.99 16.23 -6.47
C PRO A 307 2.70 17.22 -5.32
N THR A 308 3.33 17.00 -4.18
CA THR A 308 3.15 17.86 -2.99
C THR A 308 4.28 18.87 -2.85
N TYR A 309 4.02 19.96 -2.13
CA TYR A 309 4.99 20.95 -1.72
C TYR A 309 4.70 21.49 -0.33
N LYS A 310 5.71 22.08 0.32
CA LYS A 310 5.59 22.72 1.63
C LYS A 310 5.63 24.24 1.48
N SER A 311 4.81 24.95 2.23
CA SER A 311 4.83 26.42 2.24
C SER A 311 6.14 27.01 2.75
N ILE A 312 6.93 26.22 3.51
CA ILE A 312 8.25 26.64 3.98
C ILE A 312 9.30 26.68 2.85
N ASP A 313 9.08 25.93 1.77
CA ASP A 313 10.04 25.87 0.66
C ASP A 313 9.97 27.15 -0.19
N PHE A 314 8.78 27.73 -0.35
CA PHE A 314 8.55 29.02 -1.00
C PHE A 314 7.17 29.58 -0.61
N ASP A 315 7.09 30.90 -0.41
CA ASP A 315 5.82 31.57 -0.11
C ASP A 315 5.21 32.15 -1.39
N LEU A 316 4.19 31.47 -1.90
CA LEU A 316 3.46 31.89 -3.10
C LEU A 316 2.73 33.22 -2.91
N ARG A 317 2.40 33.60 -1.67
CA ARG A 317 1.63 34.81 -1.33
C ARG A 317 2.39 36.08 -1.64
N ASP A 318 3.71 36.05 -1.55
CA ASP A 318 4.57 37.21 -1.75
C ASP A 318 4.87 37.49 -3.23
N ASN A 319 4.47 36.60 -4.15
CA ASN A 319 4.67 36.78 -5.57
C ASN A 319 3.44 37.47 -6.23
N PRO A 320 3.52 38.77 -6.54
CA PRO A 320 2.39 39.52 -7.10
C PRO A 320 2.07 39.16 -8.57
N LYS A 321 2.92 38.35 -9.22
CA LYS A 321 2.73 37.91 -10.62
C LYS A 321 1.88 36.68 -10.73
N LEU A 322 1.73 35.92 -9.65
CA LEU A 322 0.90 34.72 -9.65
C LEU A 322 -0.58 35.09 -9.76
N GLU A 323 -1.28 34.40 -10.62
CA GLU A 323 -2.72 34.44 -10.68
C GLU A 323 -3.31 33.77 -9.43
N ARG A 324 -4.38 34.32 -8.89
CA ARG A 324 -5.09 33.86 -7.71
C ARG A 324 -6.52 33.52 -8.07
N LEU A 325 -7.06 32.49 -7.43
CA LEU A 325 -8.46 32.11 -7.58
C LEU A 325 -8.93 31.41 -6.30
N ILE A 326 -10.17 31.64 -5.94
CA ILE A 326 -10.87 30.90 -4.88
C ILE A 326 -11.97 30.08 -5.53
N SER A 327 -12.18 28.84 -5.11
CA SER A 327 -13.30 28.04 -5.56
C SER A 327 -14.05 27.42 -4.40
N PHE A 328 -15.29 27.07 -4.66
CA PHE A 328 -16.20 26.49 -3.70
C PHE A 328 -16.75 25.15 -4.20
N ASP A 329 -16.95 24.24 -3.27
CA ASP A 329 -18.02 23.26 -3.30
C ASP A 329 -18.99 23.57 -2.17
N LEU A 330 -20.28 23.71 -2.50
CA LEU A 330 -21.30 24.19 -1.57
C LEU A 330 -22.07 23.00 -1.00
N GLY A 331 -21.92 22.77 0.29
CA GLY A 331 -22.65 21.72 1.01
C GLY A 331 -24.13 22.08 1.29
N ILE A 332 -24.97 21.07 1.32
CA ILE A 332 -26.40 21.19 1.69
C ILE A 332 -26.68 20.28 2.88
N LYS A 333 -27.29 20.82 3.92
CA LYS A 333 -27.78 20.08 5.10
C LYS A 333 -26.75 19.22 5.82
N ASN A 334 -26.24 18.16 5.17
CA ASN A 334 -25.34 17.18 5.78
C ASN A 334 -23.93 17.21 5.18
N ASP A 335 -23.75 17.87 4.03
CA ASP A 335 -22.47 17.95 3.34
C ASP A 335 -21.74 19.23 3.76
N PRO A 336 -20.40 19.19 3.96
CA PRO A 336 -19.62 20.37 4.28
C PRO A 336 -19.48 21.28 3.07
N THR A 337 -19.30 22.60 3.30
CA THR A 337 -18.84 23.51 2.26
C THR A 337 -17.31 23.53 2.26
N VAL A 338 -16.68 23.36 1.10
CA VAL A 338 -15.23 23.42 0.97
C VAL A 338 -14.79 24.63 0.15
N ILE A 339 -13.88 25.42 0.72
CA ILE A 339 -13.26 26.58 0.07
C ILE A 339 -11.83 26.22 -0.30
N SER A 340 -11.48 26.34 -1.57
CA SER A 340 -10.13 26.07 -2.08
C SER A 340 -9.44 27.35 -2.58
N PHE A 341 -8.19 27.55 -2.20
CA PHE A 341 -7.37 28.70 -2.55
C PHE A 341 -6.24 28.29 -3.48
N PHE A 342 -6.13 28.95 -4.63
CA PHE A 342 -5.19 28.61 -5.68
C PHE A 342 -4.25 29.75 -6.02
N PHE A 343 -3.05 29.33 -6.45
CA PHE A 343 -2.13 30.16 -7.24
C PHE A 343 -1.84 29.47 -8.57
N ARG A 344 -1.62 30.25 -9.62
CA ARG A 344 -1.12 29.77 -10.90
C ARG A 344 0.03 30.65 -11.35
N ASP A 345 1.11 30.02 -11.75
CA ASP A 345 2.21 30.71 -12.41
C ASP A 345 1.89 30.85 -13.91
N PRO A 346 1.73 32.08 -14.43
CA PRO A 346 1.39 32.30 -15.85
C PRO A 346 2.52 31.96 -16.81
N ILE A 347 3.77 31.75 -16.30
CA ILE A 347 4.94 31.42 -17.12
C ILE A 347 5.10 29.91 -17.24
N THR A 348 5.08 29.20 -16.11
CA THR A 348 5.26 27.74 -16.04
C THR A 348 3.95 26.98 -16.20
N GLU A 349 2.82 27.69 -16.11
CA GLU A 349 1.45 27.14 -16.11
C GLU A 349 1.16 26.18 -14.94
N ILE A 350 2.04 26.11 -13.95
CA ILE A 350 1.85 25.27 -12.78
C ILE A 350 0.75 25.87 -11.89
N ILE A 351 -0.23 25.04 -11.55
CA ILE A 351 -1.32 25.36 -10.63
C ILE A 351 -0.98 24.80 -9.26
N TYR A 352 -1.16 25.59 -8.22
CA TYR A 352 -0.91 25.24 -6.84
C TYR A 352 -2.21 25.28 -6.03
N LEU A 353 -2.65 24.16 -5.48
CA LEU A 353 -3.65 24.12 -4.41
C LEU A 353 -2.94 24.49 -3.11
N HIS A 354 -3.15 25.72 -2.64
CA HIS A 354 -2.40 26.28 -1.53
C HIS A 354 -2.98 25.91 -0.17
N ARG A 355 -4.29 26.06 -0.01
CA ARG A 355 -5.01 25.66 1.19
C ARG A 355 -6.46 25.30 0.88
N GLN A 356 -7.07 24.51 1.75
CA GLN A 356 -8.51 24.30 1.76
C GLN A 356 -9.06 24.54 3.18
N ILE A 357 -10.27 25.05 3.22
CA ILE A 357 -11.03 25.25 4.45
C ILE A 357 -12.31 24.43 4.33
N THR A 358 -12.58 23.63 5.32
CA THR A 358 -13.83 22.86 5.44
C THR A 358 -14.75 23.57 6.42
N ILE A 359 -15.91 23.95 5.96
CA ILE A 359 -16.96 24.60 6.73
C ILE A 359 -17.95 23.52 7.14
N ALA A 360 -18.36 23.53 8.40
CA ALA A 360 -19.32 22.55 8.92
C ALA A 360 -20.66 22.62 8.15
N SER A 361 -21.32 21.48 8.01
CA SER A 361 -22.62 21.40 7.36
C SER A 361 -23.64 22.28 8.10
N GLY A 362 -24.44 23.02 7.31
CA GLY A 362 -25.51 23.89 7.84
C GLY A 362 -25.12 25.33 8.14
N GLU A 363 -23.83 25.70 8.00
CA GLU A 363 -23.41 27.10 8.07
C GLU A 363 -23.83 27.87 6.81
N THR A 364 -24.26 29.12 7.02
CA THR A 364 -24.71 30.02 5.96
C THR A 364 -23.55 30.85 5.38
N PRO A 365 -23.71 31.44 4.18
CA PRO A 365 -22.70 32.32 3.60
C PRO A 365 -22.25 33.45 4.52
N ASP A 366 -23.13 34.02 5.32
CA ASP A 366 -22.82 35.11 6.25
C ASP A 366 -21.88 34.65 7.39
N GLU A 367 -21.96 33.38 7.79
CA GLU A 367 -21.15 32.83 8.89
C GLU A 367 -19.71 32.57 8.45
N TYR A 368 -19.47 32.19 7.19
CA TYR A 368 -18.13 31.88 6.70
C TYR A 368 -17.50 32.94 5.79
N ILE A 369 -18.18 34.08 5.55
CA ILE A 369 -17.69 35.17 4.68
C ILE A 369 -16.34 35.74 5.16
N HIS A 370 -16.06 35.70 6.46
CA HIS A 370 -14.82 36.22 7.03
C HIS A 370 -13.56 35.56 6.44
N TYR A 371 -13.63 34.32 5.95
CA TYR A 371 -12.53 33.65 5.25
C TYR A 371 -12.20 34.28 3.90
N LEU A 372 -13.13 35.07 3.30
CA LEU A 372 -12.98 35.74 2.01
C LEU A 372 -12.62 37.22 2.16
N MET A 373 -12.76 37.78 3.36
CA MET A 373 -12.52 39.20 3.64
C MET A 373 -11.12 39.47 4.16
N ASP A 374 -10.28 38.47 4.30
CA ASP A 374 -8.88 38.64 4.68
C ASP A 374 -8.07 39.37 3.58
N LYS A 375 -6.89 39.88 3.95
CA LYS A 375 -6.02 40.63 3.04
C LYS A 375 -5.58 39.83 1.81
N GLU A 376 -5.49 38.51 1.96
CA GLU A 376 -5.03 37.60 0.90
C GLU A 376 -6.14 37.30 -0.11
N SER A 377 -7.37 37.21 0.35
CA SER A 377 -8.55 36.81 -0.42
C SER A 377 -9.28 37.99 -1.06
N ARG A 378 -9.08 39.20 -0.53
CA ARG A 378 -9.82 40.39 -0.98
C ARG A 378 -9.57 40.72 -2.46
N GLY A 379 -10.66 40.74 -3.23
CA GLY A 379 -10.64 41.01 -4.66
C GLY A 379 -10.15 39.87 -5.54
N VAL A 380 -9.91 38.70 -4.97
CA VAL A 380 -9.61 37.47 -5.72
C VAL A 380 -10.89 36.96 -6.37
N PRO A 381 -10.85 36.54 -7.66
CA PRO A 381 -12.02 35.94 -8.33
C PRO A 381 -12.47 34.67 -7.62
N ILE A 382 -13.79 34.49 -7.54
CA ILE A 382 -14.42 33.34 -6.86
C ILE A 382 -15.18 32.52 -7.88
N ALA A 383 -14.77 31.26 -8.05
CA ALA A 383 -15.45 30.28 -8.88
C ALA A 383 -16.46 29.50 -8.01
N LEU A 384 -17.73 29.69 -8.32
CA LEU A 384 -18.85 29.04 -7.66
C LEU A 384 -19.37 27.86 -8.50
N PRO A 385 -19.93 26.80 -7.88
CA PRO A 385 -20.62 25.76 -8.62
C PRO A 385 -21.86 26.32 -9.35
N HIS A 386 -22.32 25.60 -10.37
CA HIS A 386 -23.39 26.06 -11.27
C HIS A 386 -24.73 26.34 -10.56
N ASP A 387 -24.97 25.68 -9.44
CA ASP A 387 -26.21 25.78 -8.65
C ASP A 387 -26.15 26.85 -7.56
N ALA A 388 -25.00 27.52 -7.38
CA ALA A 388 -24.85 28.65 -6.46
C ALA A 388 -25.74 29.85 -6.81
N ALA A 389 -26.25 29.92 -8.04
CA ALA A 389 -27.23 30.90 -8.49
C ALA A 389 -28.70 30.52 -8.20
N THR A 390 -28.92 29.34 -7.59
CA THR A 390 -30.28 28.90 -7.26
C THR A 390 -30.73 29.54 -5.94
N ALA A 391 -31.78 30.34 -6.00
CA ALA A 391 -32.34 31.06 -4.84
C ALA A 391 -32.79 30.08 -3.75
N GLY A 392 -32.50 30.42 -2.49
CA GLY A 392 -32.94 29.68 -1.31
C GLY A 392 -32.36 28.26 -1.11
N ARG A 393 -31.39 27.86 -1.95
CA ARG A 393 -30.84 26.50 -1.88
C ARG A 393 -29.80 26.35 -0.75
N TYR A 394 -28.95 27.34 -0.57
CA TYR A 394 -27.84 27.34 0.40
C TYR A 394 -27.94 28.48 1.41
N THR A 395 -29.00 29.28 1.36
CA THR A 395 -29.24 30.43 2.20
C THR A 395 -30.56 30.26 2.96
N LEU A 396 -30.70 30.97 4.06
CA LEU A 396 -31.98 31.03 4.80
C LEU A 396 -32.96 32.07 4.23
N THR A 397 -32.54 32.78 3.18
CA THR A 397 -33.30 33.82 2.48
C THR A 397 -33.68 33.36 1.08
N GLU A 398 -34.48 34.15 0.35
CA GLU A 398 -34.79 33.90 -1.06
C GLU A 398 -33.65 34.22 -2.00
N GLN A 399 -32.53 34.76 -1.49
CA GLN A 399 -31.33 35.07 -2.27
C GLN A 399 -30.50 33.82 -2.54
N SER A 400 -29.81 33.80 -3.66
CA SER A 400 -28.78 32.81 -3.97
C SER A 400 -27.45 33.15 -3.26
N VAL A 401 -26.56 32.16 -3.09
CA VAL A 401 -25.21 32.42 -2.55
C VAL A 401 -24.46 33.46 -3.37
N ARG A 402 -24.62 33.43 -4.68
CA ARG A 402 -24.02 34.38 -5.59
C ARG A 402 -24.51 35.80 -5.33
N GLU A 403 -25.82 36.03 -5.20
CA GLU A 403 -26.38 37.34 -4.88
C GLU A 403 -25.90 37.85 -3.51
N VAL A 404 -25.81 36.98 -2.51
CA VAL A 404 -25.24 37.36 -1.20
C VAL A 404 -23.78 37.81 -1.36
N PHE A 405 -22.97 37.08 -2.11
CA PHE A 405 -21.55 37.41 -2.30
C PHE A 405 -21.36 38.70 -3.11
N GLU A 406 -22.09 38.87 -4.23
CA GLU A 406 -21.96 40.01 -5.12
C GLU A 406 -22.61 41.26 -4.51
N ASP A 407 -23.88 41.18 -4.07
CA ASP A 407 -24.67 42.32 -3.65
C ASP A 407 -24.37 42.77 -2.22
N SER A 408 -24.21 41.79 -1.27
CA SER A 408 -24.02 42.14 0.15
C SER A 408 -22.53 42.40 0.49
N TYR A 409 -21.62 41.72 -0.19
CA TYR A 409 -20.19 41.76 0.16
C TYR A 409 -19.28 42.30 -0.97
N GLY A 410 -19.79 42.57 -2.15
CA GLY A 410 -19.05 43.13 -3.27
C GLY A 410 -17.94 42.21 -3.79
N LEU A 411 -18.12 40.91 -3.72
CA LEU A 411 -17.15 39.90 -4.15
C LEU A 411 -17.27 39.65 -5.67
N ASN A 412 -16.15 39.32 -6.31
CA ASN A 412 -16.08 39.06 -7.75
C ASN A 412 -16.36 37.58 -8.05
N CYS A 413 -17.61 37.23 -8.31
CA CYS A 413 -18.02 35.85 -8.57
C CYS A 413 -17.99 35.49 -10.05
N ILE A 414 -17.39 34.35 -10.39
CA ILE A 414 -17.38 33.81 -11.75
C ILE A 414 -18.64 32.99 -11.96
N SER A 415 -19.30 33.17 -13.09
CA SER A 415 -20.51 32.41 -13.42
C SER A 415 -20.21 30.94 -13.60
N GLY A 416 -20.90 30.07 -12.85
CA GLY A 416 -20.74 28.62 -12.95
C GLY A 416 -21.06 28.02 -14.33
N ALA A 417 -21.85 28.72 -15.16
CA ALA A 417 -22.14 28.28 -16.53
C ALA A 417 -20.90 28.27 -17.44
N ILE A 418 -19.87 29.05 -17.10
CA ILE A 418 -18.63 29.15 -17.88
C ILE A 418 -17.71 27.95 -17.64
N LEU A 419 -17.86 27.28 -16.49
CA LEU A 419 -16.98 26.19 -16.07
C LEU A 419 -17.30 24.82 -16.71
N ASN A 420 -18.45 24.71 -17.36
CA ASN A 420 -18.89 23.46 -17.96
C ASN A 420 -18.57 23.41 -19.46
N PRO A 421 -17.93 22.34 -19.95
CA PRO A 421 -17.72 22.18 -21.38
C PRO A 421 -19.05 22.09 -22.12
N VAL A 422 -19.08 22.71 -23.29
CA VAL A 422 -20.23 22.66 -24.19
C VAL A 422 -20.01 21.49 -25.14
N ASN A 423 -21.00 20.59 -25.29
CA ASN A 423 -20.92 19.51 -26.26
C ASN A 423 -21.09 20.01 -27.70
N ASP A 424 -20.89 19.13 -28.68
CA ASP A 424 -21.03 19.44 -30.11
C ASP A 424 -22.40 20.00 -30.53
N GLN A 425 -23.41 19.84 -29.66
CA GLN A 425 -24.77 20.36 -29.85
C GLN A 425 -25.00 21.71 -29.16
N GLY A 426 -23.95 22.34 -28.61
CA GLY A 426 -24.04 23.62 -27.90
C GLY A 426 -24.69 23.50 -26.50
N LYS A 427 -24.90 22.30 -25.98
CA LYS A 427 -25.47 22.09 -24.65
C LYS A 427 -24.36 21.99 -23.60
N VAL A 428 -24.48 22.78 -22.56
CA VAL A 428 -23.60 22.68 -21.38
C VAL A 428 -23.70 21.30 -20.78
N THR A 429 -22.57 20.63 -20.64
CA THR A 429 -22.50 19.29 -20.05
C THR A 429 -21.77 19.37 -18.73
N ASN A 430 -22.42 18.92 -17.66
CA ASN A 430 -21.78 18.79 -16.36
C ASN A 430 -20.99 17.47 -16.33
N HIS A 431 -19.87 17.44 -17.08
CA HIS A 431 -18.99 16.27 -17.07
C HIS A 431 -17.96 16.39 -15.97
N LYS A 432 -18.32 15.94 -14.76
CA LYS A 432 -17.41 15.75 -13.62
C LYS A 432 -16.14 15.03 -14.05
N ALA A 433 -16.28 13.97 -14.84
CA ALA A 433 -15.18 13.19 -15.40
C ALA A 433 -14.17 14.01 -16.21
N TYR A 434 -14.59 15.07 -16.92
CA TYR A 434 -13.67 15.92 -17.67
C TYR A 434 -12.71 16.67 -16.74
N GLY A 435 -13.23 17.37 -15.73
CA GLY A 435 -12.40 18.10 -14.77
C GLY A 435 -11.52 17.17 -13.93
N ILE A 436 -12.04 16.03 -13.55
CA ILE A 436 -11.27 14.98 -12.85
C ILE A 436 -10.10 14.49 -13.71
N ASN A 437 -10.30 14.27 -15.01
CA ASN A 437 -9.23 13.85 -15.90
C ASN A 437 -8.13 14.93 -16.06
N ILE A 438 -8.52 16.19 -16.11
CA ILE A 438 -7.57 17.32 -16.13
C ILE A 438 -6.73 17.33 -14.85
N MET A 439 -7.36 17.19 -13.68
CA MET A 439 -6.65 17.10 -12.40
C MET A 439 -5.64 15.94 -12.40
N ARG A 440 -6.07 14.76 -12.84
CA ARG A 440 -5.22 13.57 -12.93
C ARG A 440 -4.00 13.80 -13.79
N LEU A 441 -4.20 14.32 -15.00
CA LEU A 441 -3.10 14.64 -15.92
C LEU A 441 -2.17 15.72 -15.36
N GLY A 442 -2.73 16.72 -14.67
CA GLY A 442 -1.95 17.75 -13.98
C GLY A 442 -1.05 17.19 -12.89
N MET A 443 -1.56 16.27 -12.09
CA MET A 443 -0.79 15.56 -11.05
C MET A 443 0.31 14.69 -11.65
N GLU A 444 0.00 13.89 -12.68
CA GLU A 444 0.97 13.03 -13.38
C GLU A 444 2.13 13.84 -13.98
N ARG A 445 1.83 15.04 -14.52
CA ARG A 445 2.82 15.93 -15.16
C ARG A 445 3.48 16.89 -14.18
N LYS A 446 3.09 16.87 -12.91
CA LYS A 446 3.52 17.84 -11.89
C LYS A 446 3.19 19.31 -12.25
N SER A 447 2.18 19.53 -13.09
CA SER A 447 1.61 20.83 -13.39
C SER A 447 0.44 21.21 -12.47
N PHE A 448 -0.01 20.30 -11.62
CA PHE A 448 -0.89 20.56 -10.49
C PHE A 448 -0.22 20.09 -9.22
N MET A 449 0.16 21.03 -8.35
CA MET A 449 0.89 20.82 -7.11
C MET A 449 -0.02 21.06 -5.92
N ILE A 450 0.11 20.23 -4.87
CA ILE A 450 -0.76 20.25 -3.72
C ILE A 450 0.06 20.58 -2.47
N ASN A 451 -0.36 21.57 -1.70
CA ASN A 451 0.28 21.86 -0.41
C ASN A 451 0.03 20.70 0.57
N GLU A 452 1.07 20.26 1.26
CA GLU A 452 0.96 19.18 2.26
C GLU A 452 -0.02 19.49 3.40
N SER A 453 -0.38 20.76 3.59
CA SER A 453 -1.42 21.18 4.55
C SER A 453 -2.83 20.78 4.12
N CYS A 454 -3.07 20.52 2.81
CA CYS A 454 -4.35 20.09 2.27
C CYS A 454 -4.58 18.58 2.51
N LYS A 455 -4.48 18.15 3.75
CA LYS A 455 -4.55 16.72 4.14
C LYS A 455 -5.88 16.09 3.74
N ALA A 456 -6.99 16.78 3.97
CA ALA A 456 -8.31 16.27 3.64
C ALA A 456 -8.46 15.99 2.13
N PHE A 457 -8.01 16.90 1.26
CA PHE A 457 -7.94 16.66 -0.18
C PHE A 457 -7.08 15.43 -0.53
N LEU A 458 -5.88 15.34 0.06
CA LEU A 458 -4.97 14.23 -0.22
C LEU A 458 -5.56 12.89 0.22
N ASP A 459 -6.26 12.85 1.35
CA ASP A 459 -6.88 11.63 1.87
C ASP A 459 -8.09 11.22 1.03
N GLU A 460 -8.92 12.18 0.63
CA GLU A 460 -10.06 11.96 -0.26
C GLU A 460 -9.62 11.51 -1.65
N ALA A 461 -8.70 12.25 -2.28
CA ALA A 461 -8.20 11.95 -3.62
C ALA A 461 -7.48 10.60 -3.73
N ARG A 462 -6.81 10.18 -2.68
CA ARG A 462 -6.14 8.89 -2.60
C ARG A 462 -7.11 7.69 -2.56
N ASN A 463 -8.29 7.91 -2.04
CA ASN A 463 -9.34 6.88 -1.91
C ASN A 463 -10.42 7.01 -2.97
N TYR A 464 -10.34 8.03 -3.83
CA TYR A 464 -11.35 8.33 -4.83
C TYR A 464 -11.42 7.27 -5.91
N ALA A 465 -12.58 6.69 -6.08
CA ALA A 465 -12.81 5.57 -6.98
C ALA A 465 -14.03 5.78 -7.86
N ILE A 466 -14.08 5.05 -8.97
CA ILE A 466 -15.24 4.96 -9.85
C ILE A 466 -15.73 3.51 -9.89
N ASP A 467 -17.02 3.29 -9.70
CA ASP A 467 -17.62 1.95 -9.75
C ASP A 467 -17.83 1.46 -11.20
N ASP A 468 -18.23 0.18 -11.35
CA ASP A 468 -18.50 -0.41 -12.68
C ASP A 468 -19.67 0.27 -13.43
N ALA A 469 -20.49 1.05 -12.74
CA ALA A 469 -21.58 1.85 -13.33
C ALA A 469 -21.14 3.29 -13.70
N GLY A 470 -19.87 3.62 -13.49
CA GLY A 470 -19.30 4.95 -13.80
C GLY A 470 -19.62 6.02 -12.75
N ARG A 471 -20.00 5.65 -11.52
CA ARG A 471 -20.28 6.58 -10.43
C ARG A 471 -19.03 6.75 -9.57
N PHE A 472 -18.73 7.99 -9.24
CA PHE A 472 -17.63 8.33 -8.33
C PHE A 472 -18.01 8.04 -6.87
N SER A 473 -17.02 7.70 -6.05
CA SER A 473 -17.20 7.46 -4.61
C SER A 473 -17.40 8.76 -3.82
N ASP A 474 -18.13 8.69 -2.71
CA ASP A 474 -18.26 9.74 -1.72
C ASP A 474 -17.34 9.45 -0.51
N PRO A 475 -16.89 10.47 0.26
CA PRO A 475 -17.05 11.90 0.00
C PRO A 475 -16.11 12.42 -1.10
N ASP A 476 -16.47 13.51 -1.78
CA ASP A 476 -15.66 14.13 -2.82
C ASP A 476 -15.68 15.68 -2.82
N ASP A 477 -16.12 16.28 -1.73
CA ASP A 477 -16.27 17.73 -1.57
C ASP A 477 -14.96 18.51 -1.80
N HIS A 478 -13.82 17.97 -1.29
CA HIS A 478 -12.50 18.60 -1.49
C HIS A 478 -12.02 18.48 -2.93
N ILE A 479 -12.32 17.36 -3.57
CA ILE A 479 -12.01 17.12 -4.99
C ILE A 479 -12.87 18.02 -5.87
N ASP A 480 -14.17 18.13 -5.60
CA ASP A 480 -15.08 18.94 -6.42
C ASP A 480 -14.79 20.42 -6.30
N SER A 481 -14.50 20.93 -5.09
CA SER A 481 -14.00 22.29 -4.92
C SER A 481 -12.72 22.54 -5.71
N ALA A 482 -11.74 21.62 -5.64
CA ALA A 482 -10.50 21.75 -6.39
C ALA A 482 -10.71 21.64 -7.91
N ARG A 483 -11.59 20.77 -8.37
CA ARG A 483 -11.96 20.61 -9.78
C ARG A 483 -12.51 21.90 -10.39
N ILE A 484 -13.41 22.57 -9.67
CA ILE A 484 -13.99 23.84 -10.09
C ILE A 484 -12.90 24.90 -10.23
N GLY A 485 -12.00 25.01 -9.24
CA GLY A 485 -10.91 25.99 -9.26
C GLY A 485 -9.92 25.77 -10.42
N ILE A 486 -9.53 24.53 -10.68
CA ILE A 486 -8.63 24.20 -11.79
C ILE A 486 -9.26 24.53 -13.13
N LEU A 487 -10.53 24.18 -13.34
CA LEU A 487 -11.25 24.50 -14.57
C LEU A 487 -11.33 26.01 -14.79
N ALA A 488 -11.63 26.78 -13.75
CA ALA A 488 -11.68 28.23 -13.82
C ALA A 488 -10.32 28.85 -14.18
N LEU A 489 -9.23 28.35 -13.57
CA LEU A 489 -7.87 28.83 -13.90
C LEU A 489 -7.45 28.52 -15.34
N ILE A 490 -7.76 27.33 -15.84
CA ILE A 490 -7.45 26.93 -17.22
C ILE A 490 -8.26 27.76 -18.22
N GLN A 491 -9.47 28.17 -17.87
CA GLN A 491 -10.31 29.07 -18.68
C GLN A 491 -9.90 30.53 -18.58
N GLY A 492 -8.84 30.86 -17.82
CA GLY A 492 -8.28 32.21 -17.73
C GLY A 492 -9.01 33.16 -16.77
N HIS A 493 -9.71 32.59 -15.78
CA HIS A 493 -10.43 33.39 -14.76
C HIS A 493 -9.57 33.78 -13.55
N GLY A 494 -8.30 33.35 -13.50
CA GLY A 494 -7.37 33.78 -12.46
C GLY A 494 -6.92 35.24 -12.68
N GLU A 495 -6.74 35.99 -11.60
CA GLU A 495 -6.23 37.36 -11.65
C GLU A 495 -4.95 37.52 -10.85
N SER A 496 -3.92 38.16 -11.41
CA SER A 496 -2.73 38.57 -10.68
C SER A 496 -2.87 39.99 -10.14
N VAL A 497 -2.15 40.32 -9.08
CA VAL A 497 -2.12 41.67 -8.52
C VAL A 497 -1.61 42.67 -9.55
N VAL A 498 -0.81 42.22 -10.53
CA VAL A 498 -0.20 43.01 -11.58
C VAL A 498 -1.13 43.15 -12.82
N SER A 499 -2.03 42.17 -13.06
CA SER A 499 -2.83 42.12 -14.30
C SER A 499 -3.94 43.15 -14.39
N ARG A 500 -4.24 43.88 -13.33
CA ARG A 500 -5.11 45.08 -13.41
C ARG A 500 -4.56 46.20 -14.29
N ALA A 501 -3.30 46.11 -14.77
CA ALA A 501 -2.66 47.12 -15.57
C ALA A 501 -2.51 46.79 -17.08
N ASN A 502 -2.55 45.52 -17.48
CA ASN A 502 -2.31 45.10 -18.87
C ASN A 502 -3.14 43.89 -19.27
N ALA A 503 -4.10 44.07 -20.13
CA ALA A 503 -4.86 42.97 -20.73
C ALA A 503 -3.95 42.22 -21.73
N PHE A 504 -3.51 41.03 -21.35
CA PHE A 504 -2.82 40.12 -22.26
C PHE A 504 -3.79 39.10 -22.88
N GLN A 505 -3.71 38.98 -24.22
CA GLN A 505 -4.44 37.97 -24.98
C GLN A 505 -3.85 36.59 -24.73
N PHE A 506 -4.66 35.66 -24.22
CA PHE A 506 -4.29 34.24 -24.05
C PHE A 506 -4.44 33.49 -25.38
N LYS A 507 -3.42 32.68 -25.72
CA LYS A 507 -3.54 31.65 -26.76
C LYS A 507 -4.49 30.55 -26.29
N ARG A 508 -5.54 30.32 -27.07
CA ARG A 508 -6.46 29.19 -26.86
C ARG A 508 -5.68 27.88 -26.88
N PHE A 509 -5.88 27.07 -25.88
CA PHE A 509 -5.50 25.66 -25.89
C PHE A 509 -6.37 24.95 -26.95
N GLU A 510 -5.76 24.41 -27.99
CA GLU A 510 -6.45 23.46 -28.87
C GLU A 510 -6.71 22.18 -28.11
N PRO A 511 -7.95 21.65 -28.12
CA PRO A 511 -8.22 20.34 -27.53
C PRO A 511 -7.43 19.30 -28.31
N LEU A 512 -6.62 18.49 -27.62
CA LEU A 512 -6.06 17.29 -28.19
C LEU A 512 -7.20 16.33 -28.55
N GLU A 513 -7.61 16.31 -29.82
CA GLU A 513 -8.45 15.24 -30.38
C GLU A 513 -7.68 13.93 -30.32
N GLY A 514 -7.89 13.18 -29.28
CA GLY A 514 -7.38 11.85 -29.05
C GLY A 514 -8.53 10.88 -28.78
N LYS A 515 -8.81 10.04 -29.75
CA LYS A 515 -9.78 8.96 -29.74
C LYS A 515 -9.91 8.30 -28.37
N ILE A 516 -11.05 8.50 -27.72
CA ILE A 516 -11.49 7.66 -26.59
C ILE A 516 -11.89 6.31 -27.16
N GLN A 517 -10.99 5.33 -27.15
CA GLN A 517 -11.40 3.93 -27.25
C GLN A 517 -12.06 3.53 -25.93
N ARG A 518 -13.31 3.12 -26.04
CA ARG A 518 -14.07 2.50 -24.94
C ARG A 518 -13.29 1.31 -24.39
N ILE A 519 -12.99 1.37 -23.12
CA ILE A 519 -12.60 0.22 -22.31
C ILE A 519 -13.78 -0.10 -21.40
#